data_0fa957c51dabb04de62754822b058fc4
#
_entry.id   0fa957c51dabb04de62754822b058fc4
#
_cell.length_a   1.000
_cell.length_b   1.000
_cell.length_c   1.000
_cell.angle_alpha   90.00
_cell.angle_beta   90.00
_cell.angle_gamma   90.00
#
_symmetry.space_group_name_H-M   'P 1'
#
loop_
_entity.id
_entity.type
_entity.pdbx_description
1 polymer ?
#
loop_
_entity_poly.entity_id
_entity_poly.type
_entity_poly.pdbx_seq_one_letter_code
_entity_poly.pdbx_strand_id
1 'polypeptide(L)'
;MTTRLENKRTLITAAGQGIGLSTALAFANEGAEVVATDINPDTLNSLSNENPLIETRLLDVTKPEEIQQATEETGPIDVLFNCAGFVHHGTILDCEENDWEFSFNLNVRSMYRMIRAFLPAMLEAGGGNIINMSSVASSVMGLPNRFVYGASKAAVIGLTKSVAKDYIKQGIRCNAICPGTVESPSLQERIKAQGGNLEEGRAAFIARQPIGRIGTPEEIAAIALYLASDESAYTTGVAFSIDGGMSG
;
A
#
# COMPACT_ATOMS: atom_id res chain seq x y z
N MET A 1 -14.01 25.18 -0.24
CA MET A 1 -13.85 24.02 0.65
C MET A 1 -12.36 23.86 0.87
N THR A 2 -11.87 23.79 2.09
CA THR A 2 -10.46 23.50 2.36
C THR A 2 -10.17 22.08 1.90
N THR A 3 -9.14 21.89 1.10
CA THR A 3 -8.65 20.59 0.65
C THR A 3 -8.06 19.82 1.84
N ARG A 4 -8.34 18.52 1.94
CA ARG A 4 -8.03 17.69 3.13
C ARG A 4 -6.53 17.48 3.35
N LEU A 5 -5.71 17.63 2.31
CA LEU A 5 -4.25 17.45 2.33
C LEU A 5 -3.48 18.68 1.88
N GLU A 6 -4.09 19.88 1.96
CA GLU A 6 -3.42 21.14 1.63
C GLU A 6 -2.14 21.30 2.46
N ASN A 7 -1.04 21.68 1.80
CA ASN A 7 0.30 21.80 2.38
C ASN A 7 0.91 20.48 2.93
N LYS A 8 0.38 19.32 2.58
CA LYS A 8 1.00 18.03 2.88
C LYS A 8 1.85 17.55 1.71
N ARG A 9 3.08 17.15 1.99
CA ARG A 9 3.93 16.44 1.04
C ARG A 9 3.86 14.94 1.30
N THR A 10 3.58 14.14 0.25
CA THR A 10 3.31 12.72 0.39
C THR A 10 4.18 11.89 -0.54
N LEU A 11 4.60 10.69 -0.11
CA LEU A 11 5.27 9.73 -0.97
C LEU A 11 4.45 8.44 -1.03
N ILE A 12 4.23 7.94 -2.26
CA ILE A 12 3.45 6.73 -2.54
C ILE A 12 4.28 5.77 -3.36
N THR A 13 4.46 4.54 -2.89
CA THR A 13 5.15 3.48 -3.63
C THR A 13 4.18 2.66 -4.47
N ALA A 14 4.65 2.12 -5.61
CA ALA A 14 3.83 1.40 -6.61
C ALA A 14 2.63 2.25 -7.07
N ALA A 15 2.89 3.52 -7.37
CA ALA A 15 1.87 4.49 -7.77
C ALA A 15 1.53 4.48 -9.26
N GLY A 16 2.20 3.66 -10.08
CA GLY A 16 1.97 3.61 -11.52
C GLY A 16 0.66 2.95 -11.94
N GLN A 17 -0.01 2.21 -11.03
CA GLN A 17 -1.26 1.50 -11.34
C GLN A 17 -2.10 1.16 -10.11
N GLY A 18 -3.36 0.77 -10.33
CA GLY A 18 -4.25 0.22 -9.30
C GLY A 18 -4.42 1.14 -8.09
N ILE A 19 -4.28 0.58 -6.87
CA ILE A 19 -4.52 1.32 -5.61
C ILE A 19 -3.55 2.50 -5.46
N GLY A 20 -2.27 2.32 -5.80
CA GLY A 20 -1.27 3.38 -5.71
C GLY A 20 -1.61 4.56 -6.61
N LEU A 21 -1.98 4.30 -7.87
CA LEU A 21 -2.41 5.31 -8.83
C LEU A 21 -3.65 6.08 -8.35
N SER A 22 -4.71 5.36 -7.98
CA SER A 22 -5.94 5.99 -7.49
C SER A 22 -5.70 6.82 -6.22
N THR A 23 -4.77 6.37 -5.36
CA THR A 23 -4.40 7.14 -4.16
C THR A 23 -3.60 8.40 -4.50
N ALA A 24 -2.65 8.32 -5.45
CA ALA A 24 -1.88 9.48 -5.89
C ALA A 24 -2.80 10.57 -6.46
N LEU A 25 -3.74 10.19 -7.31
CA LEU A 25 -4.74 11.10 -7.87
C LEU A 25 -5.66 11.68 -6.77
N ALA A 26 -6.15 10.83 -5.85
CA ALA A 26 -7.00 11.28 -4.76
C ALA A 26 -6.28 12.29 -3.84
N PHE A 27 -5.01 12.04 -3.51
CA PHE A 27 -4.22 12.92 -2.65
C PHE A 27 -3.94 14.26 -3.35
N ALA A 28 -3.55 14.25 -4.63
CA ALA A 28 -3.31 15.46 -5.39
C ALA A 28 -4.59 16.30 -5.57
N ASN A 29 -5.74 15.66 -5.81
CA ASN A 29 -7.02 16.35 -5.91
C ASN A 29 -7.47 16.99 -4.58
N GLU A 30 -6.93 16.52 -3.46
CA GLU A 30 -7.14 17.09 -2.13
C GLU A 30 -5.99 18.01 -1.67
N GLY A 31 -5.16 18.46 -2.63
CA GLY A 31 -4.16 19.51 -2.45
C GLY A 31 -2.80 19.05 -1.95
N ALA A 32 -2.51 17.76 -1.89
CA ALA A 32 -1.19 17.26 -1.53
C ALA A 32 -0.18 17.44 -2.67
N GLU A 33 1.07 17.77 -2.33
CA GLU A 33 2.21 17.52 -3.19
C GLU A 33 2.54 16.02 -3.12
N VAL A 34 2.42 15.33 -4.25
CA VAL A 34 2.56 13.86 -4.31
C VAL A 34 3.84 13.47 -5.03
N VAL A 35 4.72 12.74 -4.34
CA VAL A 35 5.83 12.02 -4.96
C VAL A 35 5.36 10.59 -5.22
N ALA A 36 4.99 10.32 -6.47
CA ALA A 36 4.51 9.03 -6.94
C ALA A 36 5.68 8.20 -7.46
N THR A 37 5.92 7.01 -6.88
CA THR A 37 7.06 6.17 -7.24
C THR A 37 6.60 4.80 -7.74
N ASP A 38 7.31 4.28 -8.74
CA ASP A 38 7.10 2.94 -9.31
C ASP A 38 8.40 2.43 -9.96
N ILE A 39 8.48 1.14 -10.24
CA ILE A 39 9.58 0.54 -11.03
C ILE A 39 9.34 0.66 -12.55
N ASN A 40 8.13 1.00 -12.97
CA ASN A 40 7.73 1.08 -14.37
C ASN A 40 7.70 2.54 -14.85
N PRO A 41 8.65 2.97 -15.70
CA PRO A 41 8.72 4.35 -16.19
C PRO A 41 7.52 4.74 -17.08
N ASP A 42 6.93 3.79 -17.82
CA ASP A 42 5.83 4.10 -18.74
C ASP A 42 4.57 4.51 -18.00
N THR A 43 4.25 3.82 -16.91
CA THR A 43 3.09 4.15 -16.07
C THR A 43 3.29 5.47 -15.32
N LEU A 44 4.51 5.76 -14.88
CA LEU A 44 4.86 7.04 -14.24
C LEU A 44 4.76 8.22 -15.21
N ASN A 45 5.23 8.06 -16.45
CA ASN A 45 5.12 9.11 -17.48
C ASN A 45 3.67 9.49 -17.78
N SER A 46 2.75 8.51 -17.75
CA SER A 46 1.33 8.79 -17.91
C SER A 46 0.79 9.59 -16.72
N LEU A 47 1.16 9.20 -15.51
CA LEU A 47 0.65 9.82 -14.28
C LEU A 47 1.12 11.28 -14.10
N SER A 48 2.33 11.64 -14.52
CA SER A 48 2.86 13.00 -14.40
C SER A 48 2.04 14.06 -15.16
N ASN A 49 1.25 13.64 -16.15
CA ASN A 49 0.40 14.53 -16.94
C ASN A 49 -1.02 14.71 -16.37
N GLU A 50 -1.41 13.91 -15.37
CA GLU A 50 -2.78 13.93 -14.84
C GLU A 50 -3.03 15.09 -13.87
N ASN A 51 -2.03 15.47 -13.08
CA ASN A 51 -2.16 16.55 -12.09
C ASN A 51 -0.80 17.21 -11.83
N PRO A 52 -0.70 18.55 -11.88
CA PRO A 52 0.56 19.28 -11.69
C PRO A 52 1.17 19.14 -10.28
N LEU A 53 0.41 18.67 -9.29
CA LEU A 53 0.91 18.38 -7.95
C LEU A 53 1.56 17.00 -7.82
N ILE A 54 1.61 16.21 -8.91
CA ILE A 54 2.23 14.90 -8.91
C ILE A 54 3.60 14.95 -9.56
N GLU A 55 4.63 14.75 -8.77
CA GLU A 55 5.99 14.46 -9.20
C GLU A 55 6.17 12.95 -9.30
N THR A 56 6.79 12.44 -10.37
CA THR A 56 7.02 11.00 -10.54
C THR A 56 8.50 10.65 -10.44
N ARG A 57 8.83 9.50 -9.81
CA ARG A 57 10.20 9.00 -9.66
C ARG A 57 10.29 7.50 -9.82
N LEU A 58 11.31 7.03 -10.52
CA LEU A 58 11.66 5.61 -10.52
C LEU A 58 12.19 5.22 -9.13
N LEU A 59 11.66 4.12 -8.59
CA LEU A 59 12.09 3.56 -7.31
C LEU A 59 11.80 2.07 -7.23
N ASP A 60 12.85 1.27 -7.16
CA ASP A 60 12.75 -0.12 -6.73
C ASP A 60 12.91 -0.18 -5.20
N VAL A 61 11.82 -0.36 -4.48
CA VAL A 61 11.80 -0.42 -3.00
C VAL A 61 12.53 -1.64 -2.44
N THR A 62 13.00 -2.56 -3.27
CA THR A 62 13.84 -3.69 -2.83
C THR A 62 15.31 -3.32 -2.75
N LYS A 63 15.72 -2.18 -3.32
CA LYS A 63 17.09 -1.69 -3.40
C LYS A 63 17.38 -0.58 -2.38
N PRO A 64 18.20 -0.83 -1.35
CA PRO A 64 18.50 0.18 -0.33
C PRO A 64 19.10 1.47 -0.87
N GLU A 65 19.95 1.38 -1.89
CA GLU A 65 20.60 2.51 -2.53
C GLU A 65 19.61 3.43 -3.24
N GLU A 66 18.59 2.88 -3.92
CA GLU A 66 17.54 3.67 -4.56
C GLU A 66 16.64 4.35 -3.52
N ILE A 67 16.35 3.67 -2.39
CA ILE A 67 15.59 4.26 -1.28
C ILE A 67 16.35 5.43 -0.67
N GLN A 68 17.66 5.30 -0.45
CA GLN A 68 18.49 6.38 0.09
C GLN A 68 18.49 7.57 -0.85
N GLN A 69 18.72 7.36 -2.15
CA GLN A 69 18.67 8.42 -3.15
C GLN A 69 17.29 9.11 -3.17
N ALA A 70 16.21 8.32 -3.17
CA ALA A 70 14.85 8.86 -3.14
C ALA A 70 14.60 9.72 -1.90
N THR A 71 15.15 9.34 -0.73
CA THR A 71 15.01 10.10 0.51
C THR A 71 15.75 11.45 0.43
N GLU A 72 16.97 11.46 -0.09
CA GLU A 72 17.78 12.67 -0.25
C GLU A 72 17.14 13.65 -1.25
N GLU A 73 16.63 13.15 -2.36
CA GLU A 73 16.03 13.95 -3.43
C GLU A 73 14.60 14.42 -3.09
N THR A 74 13.82 13.62 -2.36
CA THR A 74 12.46 13.99 -1.96
C THR A 74 12.46 14.98 -0.80
N GLY A 75 13.40 14.85 0.14
CA GLY A 75 13.40 15.61 1.38
C GLY A 75 12.28 15.19 2.34
N PRO A 76 11.93 16.06 3.32
CA PRO A 76 10.90 15.75 4.31
C PRO A 76 9.51 15.52 3.68
N ILE A 77 8.78 14.55 4.22
CA ILE A 77 7.40 14.24 3.84
C ILE A 77 6.50 14.15 5.08
N ASP A 78 5.22 14.50 4.92
CA ASP A 78 4.20 14.37 5.98
C ASP A 78 3.56 12.97 5.98
N VAL A 79 3.46 12.35 4.79
CA VAL A 79 2.77 11.06 4.63
C VAL A 79 3.62 10.11 3.79
N LEU A 80 3.84 8.90 4.33
CA LEU A 80 4.43 7.78 3.60
C LEU A 80 3.36 6.71 3.38
N PHE A 81 3.01 6.44 2.11
CA PHE A 81 2.14 5.31 1.76
C PHE A 81 2.93 4.18 1.11
N ASN A 82 3.20 3.14 1.87
CA ASN A 82 3.84 1.92 1.42
C ASN A 82 2.81 1.00 0.74
N CYS A 83 2.63 1.14 -0.56
CA CYS A 83 1.65 0.39 -1.35
C CYS A 83 2.27 -0.77 -2.14
N ALA A 84 3.59 -0.77 -2.36
CA ALA A 84 4.28 -1.82 -3.11
C ALA A 84 4.07 -3.21 -2.47
N GLY A 85 3.85 -4.22 -3.32
CA GLY A 85 3.67 -5.58 -2.86
C GLY A 85 3.36 -6.56 -3.98
N PHE A 86 3.50 -7.85 -3.67
CA PHE A 86 3.29 -8.96 -4.57
C PHE A 86 2.44 -10.06 -3.91
N VAL A 87 1.56 -10.68 -4.69
CA VAL A 87 0.69 -11.77 -4.24
C VAL A 87 1.22 -13.10 -4.77
N HIS A 88 1.95 -13.84 -3.93
CA HIS A 88 2.32 -15.21 -4.25
C HIS A 88 1.10 -16.14 -4.17
N HIS A 89 1.04 -17.11 -5.08
CA HIS A 89 -0.01 -18.13 -5.14
C HIS A 89 0.59 -19.51 -4.90
N GLY A 90 0.21 -20.16 -3.81
CA GLY A 90 0.64 -21.51 -3.47
C GLY A 90 0.36 -21.85 -2.02
N THR A 91 0.38 -23.16 -1.73
CA THR A 91 0.37 -23.72 -0.38
C THR A 91 1.77 -23.68 0.22
N ILE A 92 1.94 -24.16 1.45
CA ILE A 92 3.27 -24.29 2.08
C ILE A 92 4.20 -25.25 1.32
N LEU A 93 3.62 -26.27 0.68
CA LEU A 93 4.40 -27.26 -0.07
C LEU A 93 4.79 -26.77 -1.48
N ASP A 94 4.10 -25.75 -2.00
CA ASP A 94 4.38 -25.14 -3.30
C ASP A 94 5.34 -23.94 -3.20
N CYS A 95 5.66 -23.49 -1.98
CA CYS A 95 6.46 -22.29 -1.71
C CYS A 95 7.93 -22.68 -1.59
N GLU A 96 8.71 -22.34 -2.61
CA GLU A 96 10.16 -22.48 -2.58
C GLU A 96 10.83 -21.38 -1.74
N GLU A 97 12.08 -21.61 -1.32
CA GLU A 97 12.86 -20.62 -0.56
C GLU A 97 12.95 -19.26 -1.27
N ASN A 98 13.11 -19.26 -2.59
CA ASN A 98 13.15 -18.02 -3.38
C ASN A 98 11.80 -17.27 -3.36
N ASP A 99 10.68 -17.96 -3.33
CA ASP A 99 9.34 -17.34 -3.23
C ASP A 99 9.15 -16.68 -1.87
N TRP A 100 9.64 -17.36 -0.82
CA TRP A 100 9.65 -16.84 0.55
C TRP A 100 10.50 -15.57 0.63
N GLU A 101 11.76 -15.63 0.20
CA GLU A 101 12.69 -14.51 0.24
C GLU A 101 12.17 -13.32 -0.59
N PHE A 102 11.68 -13.55 -1.81
CA PHE A 102 11.13 -12.50 -2.64
C PHE A 102 9.90 -11.85 -1.99
N SER A 103 8.95 -12.67 -1.49
CA SER A 103 7.73 -12.17 -0.87
C SER A 103 8.02 -11.33 0.38
N PHE A 104 8.92 -11.79 1.25
CA PHE A 104 9.30 -11.03 2.44
C PHE A 104 10.16 -9.82 2.11
N ASN A 105 11.04 -9.90 1.12
CA ASN A 105 11.85 -8.75 0.69
C ASN A 105 10.98 -7.63 0.15
N LEU A 106 10.00 -7.97 -0.73
CA LEU A 106 9.14 -6.95 -1.33
C LEU A 106 8.00 -6.50 -0.39
N ASN A 107 7.30 -7.42 0.29
CA ASN A 107 6.12 -7.06 1.09
C ASN A 107 6.45 -6.50 2.48
N VAL A 108 7.61 -6.85 3.06
CA VAL A 108 7.94 -6.52 4.46
C VAL A 108 9.22 -5.70 4.56
N ARG A 109 10.33 -6.20 4.01
CA ARG A 109 11.65 -5.56 4.14
C ARG A 109 11.68 -4.21 3.43
N SER A 110 10.98 -4.07 2.30
CA SER A 110 10.82 -2.79 1.62
C SER A 110 10.18 -1.74 2.52
N MET A 111 9.06 -2.08 3.18
CA MET A 111 8.35 -1.17 4.09
C MET A 111 9.21 -0.79 5.30
N TYR A 112 9.93 -1.77 5.88
CA TYR A 112 10.91 -1.49 6.93
C TYR A 112 11.95 -0.48 6.46
N ARG A 113 12.53 -0.66 5.26
CA ARG A 113 13.56 0.23 4.70
C ARG A 113 13.00 1.64 4.42
N MET A 114 11.83 1.73 3.79
CA MET A 114 11.15 3.00 3.52
C MET A 114 10.85 3.76 4.81
N ILE A 115 10.27 3.09 5.80
CA ILE A 115 9.97 3.72 7.10
C ILE A 115 11.27 4.19 7.76
N ARG A 116 12.30 3.35 7.82
CA ARG A 116 13.58 3.70 8.43
C ARG A 116 14.26 4.89 7.75
N ALA A 117 14.09 5.06 6.45
CA ALA A 117 14.69 6.14 5.69
C ALA A 117 13.98 7.49 5.92
N PHE A 118 12.64 7.52 5.93
CA PHE A 118 11.87 8.76 6.04
C PHE A 118 11.51 9.16 7.49
N LEU A 119 11.46 8.22 8.41
CA LEU A 119 11.07 8.46 9.80
C LEU A 119 11.93 9.52 10.52
N PRO A 120 13.27 9.59 10.37
CA PRO A 120 14.06 10.61 11.04
C PRO A 120 13.62 12.03 10.71
N ALA A 121 13.39 12.35 9.43
CA ALA A 121 12.92 13.67 9.01
C ALA A 121 11.49 13.96 9.51
N MET A 122 10.60 12.97 9.56
CA MET A 122 9.27 13.11 10.18
C MET A 122 9.37 13.45 11.68
N LEU A 123 10.29 12.81 12.40
CA LEU A 123 10.52 13.10 13.83
C LEU A 123 11.07 14.52 14.04
N GLU A 124 12.00 14.95 13.21
CA GLU A 124 12.54 16.32 13.25
C GLU A 124 11.48 17.37 12.93
N ALA A 125 10.53 17.06 12.04
CA ALA A 125 9.38 17.91 11.72
C ALA A 125 8.28 17.90 12.81
N GLY A 126 8.42 17.07 13.85
CA GLY A 126 7.49 16.98 14.98
C GLY A 126 6.29 16.05 14.75
N GLY A 127 6.32 15.22 13.70
CA GLY A 127 5.29 14.22 13.44
C GLY A 127 5.24 13.77 12.00
N GLY A 128 4.39 12.76 11.73
CA GLY A 128 4.18 12.24 10.39
C GLY A 128 3.18 11.09 10.39
N ASN A 129 2.82 10.66 9.20
CA ASN A 129 1.81 9.64 9.01
C ASN A 129 2.29 8.52 8.08
N ILE A 130 2.22 7.30 8.54
CA ILE A 130 2.66 6.11 7.81
C ILE A 130 1.45 5.22 7.56
N ILE A 131 1.23 4.86 6.30
CA ILE A 131 0.16 3.98 5.86
C ILE A 131 0.81 2.78 5.17
N ASN A 132 0.52 1.57 5.65
CA ASN A 132 1.08 0.34 5.10
C ASN A 132 0.00 -0.51 4.44
N MET A 133 0.23 -0.94 3.20
CA MET A 133 -0.69 -1.84 2.50
C MET A 133 -0.49 -3.27 2.98
N SER A 134 -1.42 -3.76 3.81
CA SER A 134 -1.53 -5.16 4.18
C SER A 134 -2.55 -5.90 3.29
N SER A 135 -3.33 -6.79 3.86
CA SER A 135 -4.41 -7.55 3.21
C SER A 135 -5.30 -8.20 4.26
N VAL A 136 -6.55 -8.53 3.92
CA VAL A 136 -7.32 -9.47 4.76
C VAL A 136 -6.68 -10.85 4.81
N ALA A 137 -6.00 -11.29 3.73
CA ALA A 137 -5.15 -12.47 3.75
C ALA A 137 -3.87 -12.19 4.57
N SER A 138 -3.99 -12.27 5.90
CA SER A 138 -2.95 -11.92 6.89
C SER A 138 -3.32 -12.51 8.25
N SER A 139 -3.03 -11.79 9.34
CA SER A 139 -3.55 -12.10 10.67
C SER A 139 -5.05 -11.79 10.83
N VAL A 140 -5.69 -11.18 9.83
CA VAL A 140 -7.14 -10.96 9.80
C VAL A 140 -7.86 -12.26 9.47
N MET A 141 -7.48 -12.93 8.36
CA MET A 141 -8.00 -14.24 7.99
C MET A 141 -7.03 -15.04 7.12
N GLY A 142 -7.12 -16.36 7.16
CA GLY A 142 -6.42 -17.25 6.22
C GLY A 142 -7.18 -17.40 4.91
N LEU A 143 -6.45 -17.46 3.79
CA LEU A 143 -7.00 -17.77 2.48
C LEU A 143 -6.26 -18.94 1.83
N PRO A 144 -6.98 -19.86 1.16
CA PRO A 144 -6.34 -20.94 0.41
C PRO A 144 -5.33 -20.42 -0.61
N ASN A 145 -4.22 -21.14 -0.76
CA ASN A 145 -3.15 -20.82 -1.71
C ASN A 145 -2.56 -19.40 -1.54
N ARG A 146 -2.43 -18.96 -0.28
CA ARG A 146 -1.85 -17.64 0.10
C ARG A 146 -0.86 -17.79 1.25
N PHE A 147 -0.13 -18.90 1.32
CA PHE A 147 0.74 -19.22 2.45
C PHE A 147 1.74 -18.09 2.74
N VAL A 148 2.76 -17.89 1.88
CA VAL A 148 3.80 -16.89 2.13
C VAL A 148 3.27 -15.46 2.00
N TYR A 149 2.31 -15.23 1.11
CA TYR A 149 1.65 -13.92 1.01
C TYR A 149 0.96 -13.54 2.32
N GLY A 150 0.13 -14.43 2.87
CA GLY A 150 -0.57 -14.20 4.15
C GLY A 150 0.41 -13.99 5.30
N ALA A 151 1.46 -14.80 5.40
CA ALA A 151 2.51 -14.64 6.40
C ALA A 151 3.20 -13.27 6.29
N SER A 152 3.57 -12.84 5.08
CA SER A 152 4.19 -11.53 4.85
C SER A 152 3.26 -10.36 5.21
N LYS A 153 1.97 -10.46 4.85
CA LYS A 153 0.98 -9.41 5.17
C LYS A 153 0.60 -9.36 6.65
N ALA A 154 0.68 -10.49 7.37
CA ALA A 154 0.57 -10.50 8.83
C ALA A 154 1.78 -9.80 9.50
N ALA A 155 2.99 -9.99 8.97
CA ALA A 155 4.17 -9.28 9.43
C ALA A 155 4.05 -7.75 9.26
N VAL A 156 3.42 -7.27 8.18
CA VAL A 156 3.13 -5.83 7.97
C VAL A 156 2.23 -5.28 9.07
N ILE A 157 1.21 -6.02 9.52
CA ILE A 157 0.35 -5.59 10.63
C ILE A 157 1.15 -5.48 11.94
N GLY A 158 2.03 -6.46 12.20
CA GLY A 158 2.93 -6.43 13.37
C GLY A 158 3.87 -5.22 13.35
N LEU A 159 4.54 -4.98 12.20
CA LEU A 159 5.42 -3.83 11.97
C LEU A 159 4.67 -2.51 12.19
N THR A 160 3.46 -2.38 11.63
CA THR A 160 2.62 -1.19 11.78
C THR A 160 2.32 -0.87 13.24
N LYS A 161 1.89 -1.86 14.02
CA LYS A 161 1.57 -1.70 15.44
C LYS A 161 2.80 -1.34 16.27
N SER A 162 3.97 -1.92 15.96
CA SER A 162 5.22 -1.62 16.65
C SER A 162 5.66 -0.19 16.40
N VAL A 163 5.72 0.25 15.13
CA VAL A 163 6.07 1.64 14.78
C VAL A 163 5.11 2.64 15.43
N ALA A 164 3.80 2.37 15.36
CA ALA A 164 2.80 3.22 16.02
C ALA A 164 3.07 3.35 17.52
N LYS A 165 3.38 2.25 18.20
CA LYS A 165 3.59 2.24 19.64
C LYS A 165 4.87 2.94 20.08
N ASP A 166 5.95 2.75 19.30
CA ASP A 166 7.26 3.29 19.60
C ASP A 166 7.30 4.83 19.46
N TYR A 167 6.60 5.37 18.46
CA TYR A 167 6.74 6.77 18.06
C TYR A 167 5.48 7.65 18.26
N ILE A 168 4.42 7.14 18.91
CA ILE A 168 3.17 7.89 19.13
C ILE A 168 3.41 9.20 19.92
N LYS A 169 4.32 9.19 20.90
CA LYS A 169 4.64 10.37 21.71
C LYS A 169 5.41 11.45 20.94
N GLN A 170 6.01 11.09 19.82
CA GLN A 170 6.71 11.98 18.90
C GLN A 170 5.84 12.42 17.72
N GLY A 171 4.52 12.21 17.78
CA GLY A 171 3.58 12.66 16.75
C GLY A 171 3.48 11.76 15.52
N ILE A 172 4.06 10.54 15.53
CA ILE A 172 3.95 9.60 14.43
C ILE A 172 2.68 8.75 14.58
N ARG A 173 1.88 8.72 13.51
CA ARG A 173 0.79 7.75 13.34
C ARG A 173 1.21 6.70 12.33
N CYS A 174 0.85 5.45 12.57
CA CYS A 174 1.13 4.35 11.66
C CYS A 174 -0.05 3.40 11.64
N ASN A 175 -0.66 3.20 10.46
CA ASN A 175 -1.84 2.35 10.27
C ASN A 175 -1.66 1.41 9.08
N ALA A 176 -2.40 0.31 9.06
CA ALA A 176 -2.44 -0.62 7.93
C ALA A 176 -3.83 -0.66 7.29
N ILE A 177 -3.87 -0.74 5.97
CA ILE A 177 -5.08 -1.03 5.21
C ILE A 177 -5.04 -2.51 4.81
N CYS A 178 -6.14 -3.22 5.01
CA CYS A 178 -6.30 -4.64 4.73
C CYS A 178 -7.43 -4.83 3.70
N PRO A 179 -7.17 -4.65 2.39
CA PRO A 179 -8.19 -4.86 1.38
C PRO A 179 -8.60 -6.32 1.23
N GLY A 180 -9.85 -6.53 0.82
CA GLY A 180 -10.30 -7.77 0.20
C GLY A 180 -9.80 -7.89 -1.25
N THR A 181 -10.63 -8.43 -2.14
CA THR A 181 -10.30 -8.44 -3.57
C THR A 181 -10.61 -7.08 -4.19
N VAL A 182 -9.60 -6.45 -4.79
CA VAL A 182 -9.70 -5.15 -5.45
C VAL A 182 -9.31 -5.29 -6.93
N GLU A 183 -10.03 -4.58 -7.79
CA GLU A 183 -9.73 -4.52 -9.21
C GLU A 183 -8.32 -3.97 -9.45
N SER A 184 -7.53 -4.67 -10.27
CA SER A 184 -6.18 -4.26 -10.59
C SER A 184 -5.66 -5.05 -11.79
N PRO A 185 -4.63 -4.56 -12.51
CA PRO A 185 -3.98 -5.35 -13.55
C PRO A 185 -3.49 -6.69 -13.01
N SER A 186 -2.92 -6.74 -11.81
CA SER A 186 -2.43 -7.98 -11.20
C SER A 186 -3.56 -8.96 -10.86
N LEU A 187 -4.78 -8.51 -10.57
CA LEU A 187 -5.93 -9.38 -10.42
C LEU A 187 -6.30 -10.03 -11.75
N GLN A 188 -6.31 -9.27 -12.83
CA GLN A 188 -6.63 -9.78 -14.17
C GLN A 188 -5.62 -10.82 -14.62
N GLU A 189 -4.33 -10.59 -14.37
CA GLU A 189 -3.27 -11.58 -14.63
C GLU A 189 -3.48 -12.86 -13.83
N ARG A 190 -3.83 -12.76 -12.55
CA ARG A 190 -4.12 -13.91 -11.69
C ARG A 190 -5.35 -14.68 -12.13
N ILE A 191 -6.38 -14.01 -12.63
CA ILE A 191 -7.57 -14.66 -13.21
C ILE A 191 -7.16 -15.43 -14.47
N LYS A 192 -6.37 -14.83 -15.35
CA LYS A 192 -5.85 -15.48 -16.58
C LYS A 192 -4.97 -16.68 -16.25
N ALA A 193 -4.09 -16.57 -15.25
CA ALA A 193 -3.16 -17.62 -14.86
C ALA A 193 -3.84 -18.86 -14.24
N GLN A 194 -5.07 -18.76 -13.73
CA GLN A 194 -5.81 -19.89 -13.20
C GLN A 194 -6.33 -20.85 -14.30
N GLY A 195 -6.25 -20.43 -15.56
CA GLY A 195 -6.80 -21.20 -16.69
C GLY A 195 -8.34 -21.21 -16.71
N GLY A 196 -8.94 -21.56 -17.85
CA GLY A 196 -10.39 -21.62 -17.97
C GLY A 196 -11.04 -20.32 -18.47
N ASN A 197 -12.34 -20.20 -18.24
CA ASN A 197 -13.12 -19.05 -18.67
C ASN A 197 -12.87 -17.86 -17.72
N LEU A 198 -12.52 -16.69 -18.30
CA LEU A 198 -12.27 -15.45 -17.54
C LEU A 198 -13.47 -15.04 -16.67
N GLU A 199 -14.69 -15.28 -17.15
CA GLU A 199 -15.92 -14.97 -16.39
C GLU A 199 -16.07 -15.86 -15.15
N GLU A 200 -15.78 -17.15 -15.28
CA GLU A 200 -15.82 -18.11 -14.16
C GLU A 200 -14.72 -17.77 -13.13
N GLY A 201 -13.51 -17.47 -13.60
CA GLY A 201 -12.42 -17.03 -12.75
C GLY A 201 -12.80 -15.76 -11.95
N ARG A 202 -13.39 -14.76 -12.63
CA ARG A 202 -13.87 -13.53 -12.00
C ARG A 202 -15.00 -13.80 -10.99
N ALA A 203 -15.98 -14.63 -11.35
CA ALA A 203 -17.08 -15.03 -10.48
C ALA A 203 -16.58 -15.68 -9.17
N ALA A 204 -15.53 -16.51 -9.24
CA ALA A 204 -14.91 -17.11 -8.06
C ALA A 204 -14.27 -16.08 -7.12
N PHE A 205 -13.74 -14.97 -7.64
CA PHE A 205 -13.27 -13.86 -6.81
C PHE A 205 -14.43 -13.06 -6.22
N ILE A 206 -15.49 -12.80 -6.99
CA ILE A 206 -16.72 -12.10 -6.51
C ILE A 206 -17.37 -12.88 -5.37
N ALA A 207 -17.49 -14.20 -5.51
CA ALA A 207 -18.12 -15.06 -4.51
C ALA A 207 -17.45 -15.03 -3.12
N ARG A 208 -16.22 -14.54 -3.03
CA ARG A 208 -15.52 -14.37 -1.75
C ARG A 208 -15.94 -13.12 -0.98
N GLN A 209 -16.57 -12.17 -1.67
CA GLN A 209 -17.02 -10.91 -1.09
C GLN A 209 -18.54 -10.96 -0.85
N PRO A 210 -19.06 -10.98 0.40
CA PRO A 210 -20.50 -10.96 0.68
C PRO A 210 -21.25 -9.78 0.06
N ILE A 211 -20.58 -8.65 -0.16
CA ILE A 211 -21.15 -7.49 -0.86
C ILE A 211 -21.50 -7.76 -2.33
N GLY A 212 -21.08 -8.90 -2.91
CA GLY A 212 -21.47 -9.34 -4.26
C GLY A 212 -20.67 -8.73 -5.40
N ARG A 213 -19.55 -8.05 -5.12
CA ARG A 213 -18.65 -7.47 -6.15
C ARG A 213 -17.20 -7.37 -5.67
N ILE A 214 -16.32 -7.20 -6.62
CA ILE A 214 -14.91 -6.82 -6.36
C ILE A 214 -14.89 -5.33 -5.99
N GLY A 215 -14.02 -4.95 -5.04
CA GLY A 215 -13.79 -3.55 -4.68
C GLY A 215 -13.04 -2.79 -5.76
N THR A 216 -13.13 -1.47 -5.76
CA THR A 216 -12.37 -0.61 -6.68
C THR A 216 -11.14 -0.01 -6.01
N PRO A 217 -10.11 0.38 -6.77
CA PRO A 217 -8.96 1.10 -6.23
C PRO A 217 -9.35 2.39 -5.50
N GLU A 218 -10.37 3.10 -5.98
CA GLU A 218 -10.88 4.35 -5.40
C GLU A 218 -11.46 4.14 -4.00
N GLU A 219 -12.10 2.99 -3.75
CA GLU A 219 -12.62 2.65 -2.42
C GLU A 219 -11.48 2.46 -1.40
N ILE A 220 -10.32 1.99 -1.85
CA ILE A 220 -9.13 1.90 -1.02
C ILE A 220 -8.41 3.25 -0.90
N ALA A 221 -8.38 4.04 -1.98
CA ALA A 221 -7.86 5.40 -1.94
C ALA A 221 -8.64 6.30 -0.95
N ALA A 222 -9.94 6.11 -0.81
CA ALA A 222 -10.77 6.85 0.13
C ALA A 222 -10.36 6.65 1.59
N ILE A 223 -10.08 5.41 2.01
CA ILE A 223 -9.56 5.17 3.37
C ILE A 223 -8.11 5.63 3.52
N ALA A 224 -7.28 5.51 2.48
CA ALA A 224 -5.92 6.04 2.50
C ALA A 224 -5.94 7.57 2.69
N LEU A 225 -6.83 8.28 2.00
CA LEU A 225 -7.04 9.70 2.13
C LEU A 225 -7.49 10.10 3.55
N TYR A 226 -8.46 9.38 4.14
CA TYR A 226 -8.85 9.58 5.53
C TYR A 226 -7.64 9.42 6.47
N LEU A 227 -6.87 8.35 6.30
CA LEU A 227 -5.70 8.08 7.14
C LEU A 227 -4.57 9.11 6.95
N ALA A 228 -4.41 9.67 5.75
CA ALA A 228 -3.44 10.71 5.46
C ALA A 228 -3.82 12.07 6.05
N SER A 229 -5.10 12.35 6.19
CA SER A 229 -5.63 13.63 6.67
C SER A 229 -5.62 13.78 8.18
N ASP A 230 -5.84 15.01 8.66
CA ASP A 230 -5.95 15.33 10.08
C ASP A 230 -7.27 14.80 10.71
N GLU A 231 -8.25 14.37 9.88
CA GLU A 231 -9.47 13.69 10.36
C GLU A 231 -9.15 12.40 11.13
N SER A 232 -8.02 11.77 10.83
CA SER A 232 -7.56 10.55 11.50
C SER A 232 -6.57 10.79 12.66
N ALA A 233 -6.54 12.02 13.22
CA ALA A 233 -5.59 12.40 14.28
C ALA A 233 -5.62 11.50 15.52
N TYR A 234 -6.76 10.85 15.81
CA TYR A 234 -6.90 9.92 16.94
C TYR A 234 -6.79 8.45 16.54
N THR A 235 -6.27 8.17 15.33
CA THR A 235 -6.21 6.84 14.74
C THR A 235 -4.76 6.42 14.49
N THR A 236 -4.27 5.44 15.25
CA THR A 236 -2.93 4.86 15.08
C THR A 236 -2.85 3.43 15.58
N GLY A 237 -1.99 2.60 14.99
CA GLY A 237 -1.79 1.20 15.35
C GLY A 237 -2.93 0.26 14.92
N VAL A 238 -3.78 0.70 14.00
CA VAL A 238 -4.97 -0.04 13.56
C VAL A 238 -4.74 -0.70 12.20
N ALA A 239 -5.33 -1.89 12.02
CA ALA A 239 -5.46 -2.57 10.73
C ALA A 239 -6.93 -2.47 10.29
N PHE A 240 -7.18 -1.75 9.20
CA PHE A 240 -8.52 -1.49 8.67
C PHE A 240 -8.86 -2.49 7.58
N SER A 241 -9.84 -3.36 7.82
CA SER A 241 -10.41 -4.22 6.79
C SER A 241 -11.37 -3.44 5.90
N ILE A 242 -11.08 -3.43 4.59
CA ILE A 242 -11.91 -2.83 3.53
C ILE A 242 -12.14 -3.91 2.49
N ASP A 243 -13.11 -4.80 2.73
CA ASP A 243 -13.14 -6.11 2.10
C ASP A 243 -14.53 -6.61 1.65
N GLY A 244 -15.53 -5.75 1.72
CA GLY A 244 -16.90 -6.12 1.34
C GLY A 244 -17.50 -7.23 2.21
N GLY A 245 -17.08 -7.34 3.46
CA GLY A 245 -17.56 -8.34 4.42
C GLY A 245 -16.85 -9.70 4.32
N MET A 246 -15.71 -9.77 3.62
CA MET A 246 -14.98 -11.03 3.38
C MET A 246 -14.41 -11.65 4.66
N SER A 247 -14.03 -10.84 5.64
CA SER A 247 -13.44 -11.26 6.92
C SER A 247 -14.40 -11.22 8.11
N GLY A 248 -15.67 -10.85 7.88
CA GLY A 248 -16.71 -10.72 8.90
C GLY A 248 -17.45 -12.01 9.19
#